data_609721513fd823c75691ad9cec921c01
#
_entry.id   609721513fd823c75691ad9cec921c01
#
_cell.length_a   1.000
_cell.length_b   1.000
_cell.length_c   1.000
_cell.angle_alpha   90.00
_cell.angle_beta   90.00
_cell.angle_gamma   90.00
#
_symmetry.space_group_name_H-M   'P 1'
#
loop_
_entity.id
_entity.type
_entity.pdbx_description
1 polymer ?
#
loop_
_entity_poly.entity_id
_entity_poly.type
_entity_poly.pdbx_seq_one_letter_code
_entity_poly.pdbx_strand_id
1 'polypeptide(L)'
;MSNPKPEKVNLFDLADAGYAKPSLEIVKLGSDETALIPFTSDTEAVVLHYCQETEIAGYAVCNGSGCVLCRVGRKQDERLLLPVYLPTSESIGILPLSRSLRPYALLPQLLNVLKVKKPMVMFVRREGGKYLVSTVDLKPDAEGGELAMKQFLSDYEANNYDLASLYPQYSNEQLTGVEEISRMLALKEGSRNADHQGT
;
A
#
# COMPACT_ATOMS: atom_id res chain seq x y z
N MET A 1 -41.56 -34.48 -9.28
CA MET A 1 -40.42 -33.58 -9.02
C MET A 1 -40.98 -32.21 -8.78
N SER A 2 -41.05 -31.78 -7.52
CA SER A 2 -41.59 -30.47 -7.11
C SER A 2 -40.49 -29.41 -7.32
N ASN A 3 -40.78 -28.39 -8.14
CA ASN A 3 -39.89 -27.24 -8.26
C ASN A 3 -39.76 -26.56 -6.87
N PRO A 4 -38.55 -26.24 -6.40
CA PRO A 4 -38.38 -25.50 -5.19
C PRO A 4 -39.08 -24.11 -5.34
N LYS A 5 -39.89 -23.74 -4.35
CA LYS A 5 -40.46 -22.38 -4.30
C LYS A 5 -39.33 -21.35 -4.30
N PRO A 6 -39.47 -20.25 -5.05
CA PRO A 6 -38.50 -19.17 -5.00
C PRO A 6 -38.42 -18.62 -3.58
N GLU A 7 -37.24 -18.63 -3.01
CA GLU A 7 -36.94 -18.05 -1.70
C GLU A 7 -37.03 -16.53 -1.78
N LYS A 8 -37.81 -15.92 -0.89
CA LYS A 8 -37.91 -14.46 -0.82
C LYS A 8 -36.64 -13.93 -0.15
N VAL A 9 -35.76 -13.36 -0.94
CA VAL A 9 -34.57 -12.68 -0.44
C VAL A 9 -34.89 -11.21 -0.23
N ASN A 10 -34.64 -10.70 0.97
CA ASN A 10 -34.80 -9.29 1.29
C ASN A 10 -33.61 -8.52 0.67
N LEU A 11 -33.91 -7.53 -0.20
CA LEU A 11 -32.88 -6.71 -0.85
C LEU A 11 -32.03 -5.91 0.15
N PHE A 12 -32.57 -5.58 1.33
CA PHE A 12 -31.83 -4.92 2.38
C PHE A 12 -30.83 -5.87 3.07
N ASP A 13 -31.20 -7.15 3.25
CA ASP A 13 -30.29 -8.17 3.77
C ASP A 13 -29.15 -8.50 2.78
N LEU A 14 -29.42 -8.38 1.47
CA LEU A 14 -28.40 -8.44 0.42
C LEU A 14 -27.50 -7.20 0.42
N ALA A 15 -28.03 -6.02 0.71
CA ALA A 15 -27.24 -4.81 0.84
C ALA A 15 -26.30 -4.87 2.05
N ASP A 16 -26.74 -5.41 3.18
CA ASP A 16 -25.92 -5.60 4.38
C ASP A 16 -24.91 -6.75 4.27
N ALA A 17 -25.24 -7.80 3.50
CA ALA A 17 -24.38 -8.96 3.31
C ALA A 17 -23.46 -8.89 2.08
N GLY A 18 -23.69 -7.98 1.15
CA GLY A 18 -23.15 -8.07 -0.21
C GLY A 18 -22.34 -6.88 -0.72
N TYR A 19 -22.28 -5.76 -0.03
CA TYR A 19 -21.25 -4.78 -0.32
C TYR A 19 -19.96 -5.20 0.40
N ALA A 20 -19.23 -6.14 -0.21
CA ALA A 20 -17.81 -6.24 0.08
C ALA A 20 -17.27 -4.80 0.03
N LYS A 21 -16.70 -4.31 1.14
CA LYS A 21 -15.98 -3.02 1.15
C LYS A 21 -15.15 -3.00 -0.13
N PRO A 22 -15.23 -1.96 -0.96
CA PRO A 22 -14.43 -1.91 -2.17
C PRO A 22 -12.99 -2.18 -1.75
N SER A 23 -12.38 -3.23 -2.28
CA SER A 23 -11.02 -3.60 -1.92
C SER A 23 -10.11 -2.47 -2.35
N LEU A 24 -9.37 -1.89 -1.39
CA LEU A 24 -8.34 -0.92 -1.73
C LEU A 24 -7.30 -1.60 -2.61
N GLU A 25 -6.97 -0.96 -3.71
CA GLU A 25 -5.93 -1.43 -4.61
C GLU A 25 -4.61 -0.70 -4.34
N ILE A 26 -3.50 -1.45 -4.30
CA ILE A 26 -2.17 -0.85 -4.28
C ILE A 26 -1.86 -0.33 -5.68
N VAL A 27 -1.64 0.98 -5.79
CA VAL A 27 -1.27 1.62 -7.05
C VAL A 27 0.13 1.19 -7.47
N LYS A 28 0.23 0.52 -8.62
CA LYS A 28 1.49 0.09 -9.22
C LYS A 28 1.87 1.07 -10.33
N LEU A 29 2.93 1.83 -10.11
CA LEU A 29 3.46 2.76 -11.11
C LEU A 29 4.47 2.06 -12.00
N GLY A 30 4.19 2.02 -13.29
CA GLY A 30 5.02 1.42 -14.35
C GLY A 30 5.57 2.44 -15.34
N SER A 31 5.91 1.94 -16.54
CA SER A 31 6.29 2.77 -17.71
C SER A 31 5.10 3.53 -18.28
N ASP A 32 3.90 2.99 -18.12
CA ASP A 32 2.68 3.62 -18.57
C ASP A 32 2.26 4.75 -17.65
N GLU A 33 1.64 5.77 -18.20
CA GLU A 33 1.18 6.91 -17.44
C GLU A 33 -0.05 6.52 -16.60
N THR A 34 0.01 6.81 -15.31
CA THR A 34 -1.08 6.58 -14.36
C THR A 34 -1.63 7.91 -13.90
N ALA A 35 -2.92 8.15 -14.12
CA ALA A 35 -3.63 9.31 -13.60
C ALA A 35 -4.06 9.05 -12.15
N LEU A 36 -3.77 10.00 -11.24
CA LEU A 36 -4.19 9.94 -9.85
C LEU A 36 -4.47 11.33 -9.28
N ILE A 37 -5.36 11.40 -8.30
CA ILE A 37 -5.72 12.64 -7.61
C ILE A 37 -5.42 12.45 -6.12
N PRO A 38 -4.36 13.09 -5.57
CA PRO A 38 -4.13 13.10 -4.14
C PRO A 38 -5.15 14.03 -3.48
N PHE A 39 -6.06 13.48 -2.67
CA PHE A 39 -7.13 14.22 -2.01
C PHE A 39 -6.87 14.48 -0.52
N THR A 40 -5.80 13.92 0.02
CA THR A 40 -5.32 14.15 1.38
C THR A 40 -3.80 14.21 1.41
N SER A 41 -3.24 14.82 2.45
CA SER A 41 -1.81 14.74 2.77
C SER A 41 -1.51 13.72 3.87
N ASP A 42 -2.55 13.14 4.48
CA ASP A 42 -2.41 12.20 5.58
C ASP A 42 -1.98 10.83 5.03
N THR A 43 -0.99 10.25 5.68
CA THR A 43 -0.39 8.99 5.29
C THR A 43 -0.20 8.10 6.51
N GLU A 44 -0.31 6.79 6.30
CA GLU A 44 0.11 5.81 7.29
C GLU A 44 1.48 5.24 6.92
N ALA A 45 2.33 5.03 7.94
CA ALA A 45 3.64 4.43 7.73
C ALA A 45 3.57 2.92 7.97
N VAL A 46 4.11 2.14 7.03
CA VAL A 46 4.28 0.70 7.18
C VAL A 46 5.74 0.32 6.96
N VAL A 47 6.26 -0.57 7.80
CA VAL A 47 7.60 -1.12 7.65
C VAL A 47 7.49 -2.50 7.01
N LEU A 48 8.16 -2.68 5.89
CA LEU A 48 8.09 -3.89 5.07
C LEU A 48 9.47 -4.53 4.94
N HIS A 49 9.47 -5.82 4.63
CA HIS A 49 10.64 -6.56 4.14
C HIS A 49 10.35 -7.08 2.74
N TYR A 50 11.31 -6.99 1.84
CA TYR A 50 11.22 -7.68 0.56
C TYR A 50 11.78 -9.09 0.68
N CYS A 51 10.94 -10.07 0.40
CA CYS A 51 11.23 -11.49 0.47
C CYS A 51 11.35 -12.07 -0.94
N GLN A 52 12.33 -12.94 -1.16
CA GLN A 52 12.59 -13.61 -2.45
C GLN A 52 12.20 -15.10 -2.41
N GLU A 53 11.95 -15.61 -1.21
CA GLU A 53 11.54 -16.98 -0.96
C GLU A 53 10.18 -17.24 -1.62
N THR A 54 10.04 -18.36 -2.34
CA THR A 54 8.87 -18.66 -3.18
C THR A 54 7.56 -18.63 -2.38
N GLU A 55 7.60 -19.11 -1.13
CA GLU A 55 6.43 -19.24 -0.26
C GLU A 55 5.91 -17.88 0.26
N ILE A 56 6.79 -16.88 0.31
CA ILE A 56 6.49 -15.54 0.85
C ILE A 56 6.97 -14.42 -0.07
N ALA A 57 7.09 -14.71 -1.38
CA ALA A 57 7.65 -13.76 -2.33
C ALA A 57 6.92 -12.42 -2.34
N GLY A 58 7.71 -11.34 -2.36
CA GLY A 58 7.20 -9.97 -2.39
C GLY A 58 7.41 -9.22 -1.08
N TYR A 59 6.55 -8.24 -0.82
CA TYR A 59 6.61 -7.44 0.40
C TYR A 59 5.78 -8.09 1.51
N ALA A 60 6.37 -8.20 2.70
CA ALA A 60 5.72 -8.67 3.92
C ALA A 60 5.87 -7.63 5.04
N VAL A 61 4.87 -7.49 5.89
CA VAL A 61 4.89 -6.56 7.02
C VAL A 61 5.94 -7.00 8.05
N CYS A 62 6.69 -6.04 8.57
CA CYS A 62 7.63 -6.27 9.66
C CYS A 62 6.89 -6.48 10.99
N ASN A 63 7.19 -7.57 11.70
CA ASN A 63 6.59 -7.89 13.00
C ASN A 63 7.14 -7.04 14.18
N GLY A 64 7.91 -5.99 13.90
CA GLY A 64 8.48 -5.13 14.93
C GLY A 64 9.61 -5.79 15.73
N SER A 65 9.62 -5.60 17.05
CA SER A 65 10.61 -6.21 17.96
C SER A 65 10.49 -7.72 17.92
N GLY A 66 11.58 -8.42 17.60
CA GLY A 66 11.60 -9.87 17.48
C GLY A 66 11.23 -10.42 16.09
N CYS A 67 11.04 -9.55 15.11
CA CYS A 67 10.79 -9.95 13.74
C CYS A 67 11.88 -10.88 13.20
N VAL A 68 11.49 -12.05 12.73
CA VAL A 68 12.39 -13.06 12.17
C VAL A 68 13.13 -12.54 10.95
N LEU A 69 12.46 -11.79 10.07
CA LEU A 69 13.09 -11.20 8.88
C LEU A 69 14.19 -10.18 9.24
N CYS A 70 13.98 -9.39 10.31
CA CYS A 70 15.04 -8.53 10.86
C CYS A 70 16.21 -9.36 11.40
N ARG A 71 15.95 -10.45 12.11
CA ARG A 71 16.97 -11.33 12.69
C ARG A 71 17.84 -11.98 11.62
N VAL A 72 17.26 -12.41 10.50
CA VAL A 72 18.03 -12.93 9.35
C VAL A 72 18.71 -11.83 8.53
N GLY A 73 18.46 -10.54 8.84
CA GLY A 73 19.12 -9.39 8.20
C GLY A 73 18.44 -8.91 6.93
N ARG A 74 17.17 -9.24 6.73
CA ARG A 74 16.41 -8.62 5.65
C ARG A 74 16.25 -7.13 5.92
N LYS A 75 16.55 -6.33 4.90
CA LYS A 75 16.46 -4.87 5.00
C LYS A 75 15.00 -4.44 5.23
N GLN A 76 14.81 -3.49 6.13
CA GLN A 76 13.54 -2.80 6.30
C GLN A 76 13.37 -1.75 5.20
N ASP A 77 12.17 -1.68 4.63
CA ASP A 77 11.73 -0.68 3.66
C ASP A 77 10.47 0.01 4.23
N GLU A 78 10.64 1.23 4.71
CA GLU A 78 9.53 2.01 5.24
C GLU A 78 8.80 2.70 4.10
N ARG A 79 7.46 2.48 4.03
CA ARG A 79 6.56 3.06 3.05
C ARG A 79 5.53 3.95 3.73
N LEU A 80 5.25 5.09 3.10
CA LEU A 80 4.10 5.92 3.43
C LEU A 80 2.97 5.53 2.49
N LEU A 81 1.82 5.19 3.04
CA LEU A 81 0.63 4.79 2.31
C LEU A 81 -0.26 6.00 2.15
N LEU A 82 -0.34 6.55 0.94
CA LEU A 82 -1.15 7.72 0.62
C LEU A 82 -2.42 7.29 -0.10
N PRO A 83 -3.62 7.60 0.43
CA PRO A 83 -4.86 7.44 -0.30
C PRO A 83 -4.91 8.40 -1.49
N VAL A 84 -5.30 7.88 -2.66
CA VAL A 84 -5.47 8.64 -3.89
C VAL A 84 -6.72 8.18 -4.63
N TYR A 85 -7.38 9.08 -5.35
CA TYR A 85 -8.44 8.70 -6.27
C TYR A 85 -7.85 8.39 -7.65
N LEU A 86 -8.33 7.31 -8.25
CA LEU A 86 -7.93 6.82 -9.56
C LEU A 86 -9.04 7.11 -10.58
N PRO A 87 -8.90 8.15 -11.44
CA PRO A 87 -9.96 8.54 -12.38
C PRO A 87 -10.31 7.44 -13.39
N THR A 88 -9.35 6.61 -13.76
CA THR A 88 -9.55 5.56 -14.77
C THR A 88 -10.45 4.43 -14.29
N SER A 89 -10.37 4.09 -13.01
CA SER A 89 -11.18 3.02 -12.38
C SER A 89 -12.30 3.56 -11.50
N GLU A 90 -12.41 4.88 -11.37
CA GLU A 90 -13.37 5.57 -10.49
C GLU A 90 -13.36 5.01 -9.04
N SER A 91 -12.15 4.75 -8.52
CA SER A 91 -11.95 4.08 -7.24
C SER A 91 -10.89 4.77 -6.40
N ILE A 92 -10.86 4.44 -5.10
CA ILE A 92 -9.78 4.85 -4.20
C ILE A 92 -8.71 3.77 -4.20
N GLY A 93 -7.46 4.18 -4.45
CA GLY A 93 -6.28 3.34 -4.36
C GLY A 93 -5.31 3.84 -3.31
N ILE A 94 -4.34 3.02 -2.96
CA ILE A 94 -3.25 3.38 -2.05
C ILE A 94 -1.94 3.47 -2.82
N LEU A 95 -1.33 4.64 -2.79
CA LEU A 95 -0.04 4.91 -3.40
C LEU A 95 1.08 4.70 -2.37
N PRO A 96 1.90 3.64 -2.47
CA PRO A 96 3.02 3.42 -1.58
C PRO A 96 4.20 4.32 -1.96
N LEU A 97 4.59 5.21 -1.06
CA LEU A 97 5.67 6.16 -1.25
C LEU A 97 6.91 5.72 -0.45
N SER A 98 8.06 5.73 -1.08
CA SER A 98 9.34 5.66 -0.37
C SER A 98 9.64 7.00 0.30
N ARG A 99 10.24 7.00 1.49
CA ARG A 99 10.74 8.22 2.18
C ARG A 99 11.92 8.90 1.50
N SER A 100 12.25 8.50 0.28
CA SER A 100 13.36 9.10 -0.46
C SER A 100 13.05 10.55 -0.83
N LEU A 101 13.97 11.45 -0.47
CA LEU A 101 13.93 12.87 -0.83
C LEU A 101 14.80 13.20 -2.05
N ARG A 102 15.28 12.19 -2.79
CA ARG A 102 16.04 12.42 -4.02
C ARG A 102 15.16 13.16 -5.04
N PRO A 103 15.72 14.08 -5.86
CA PRO A 103 14.93 14.95 -6.74
C PRO A 103 13.97 14.21 -7.68
N TYR A 104 14.34 13.00 -8.12
CA TYR A 104 13.53 12.18 -9.01
C TYR A 104 12.68 11.10 -8.30
N ALA A 105 12.66 11.11 -6.95
CA ALA A 105 11.74 10.29 -6.20
C ALA A 105 10.33 10.89 -6.28
N LEU A 106 9.31 10.06 -6.07
CA LEU A 106 7.91 10.52 -6.19
C LEU A 106 7.52 11.47 -5.05
N LEU A 107 7.97 11.20 -3.82
CA LEU A 107 7.59 11.97 -2.64
C LEU A 107 7.87 13.48 -2.76
N PRO A 108 9.08 13.98 -3.13
CA PRO A 108 9.31 15.42 -3.25
C PRO A 108 8.50 16.05 -4.37
N GLN A 109 8.22 15.34 -5.47
CA GLN A 109 7.37 15.84 -6.54
C GLN A 109 5.91 15.97 -6.10
N LEU A 110 5.39 14.96 -5.40
CA LEU A 110 4.05 14.99 -4.80
C LEU A 110 3.92 16.13 -3.78
N LEU A 111 4.91 16.33 -2.90
CA LEU A 111 4.89 17.44 -1.94
C LEU A 111 4.81 18.80 -2.63
N ASN A 112 5.45 18.97 -3.79
CA ASN A 112 5.34 20.19 -4.56
C ASN A 112 3.93 20.41 -5.11
N VAL A 113 3.24 19.35 -5.53
CA VAL A 113 1.84 19.41 -5.98
C VAL A 113 0.91 19.77 -4.82
N LEU A 114 1.04 19.10 -3.70
CA LEU A 114 0.20 19.35 -2.51
C LEU A 114 0.37 20.76 -1.93
N LYS A 115 1.58 21.36 -2.06
CA LYS A 115 1.82 22.75 -1.63
C LYS A 115 1.02 23.79 -2.41
N VAL A 116 0.62 23.49 -3.63
CA VAL A 116 -0.14 24.43 -4.48
C VAL A 116 -1.55 24.65 -3.94
N LYS A 117 -2.07 23.75 -3.09
CA LYS A 117 -3.41 23.83 -2.48
C LYS A 117 -4.55 23.94 -3.51
N LYS A 118 -4.33 23.43 -4.72
CA LYS A 118 -5.34 23.33 -5.77
C LYS A 118 -5.62 21.86 -6.06
N PRO A 119 -6.88 21.50 -6.30
CA PRO A 119 -7.21 20.16 -6.79
C PRO A 119 -6.57 19.90 -8.15
N MET A 120 -5.70 18.91 -8.23
CA MET A 120 -4.97 18.56 -9.45
C MET A 120 -5.05 17.09 -9.78
N VAL A 121 -5.15 16.77 -11.05
CA VAL A 121 -4.85 15.43 -11.55
C VAL A 121 -3.35 15.35 -11.77
N MET A 122 -2.70 14.38 -11.17
CA MET A 122 -1.31 14.04 -11.41
C MET A 122 -1.23 12.89 -12.42
N PHE A 123 -0.39 13.03 -13.39
CA PHE A 123 0.00 11.96 -14.31
C PHE A 123 1.41 11.52 -13.96
N VAL A 124 1.54 10.27 -13.59
CA VAL A 124 2.80 9.71 -13.11
C VAL A 124 3.22 8.52 -13.94
N ARG A 125 4.47 8.52 -14.42
CA ARG A 125 5.10 7.35 -15.04
C ARG A 125 6.50 7.14 -14.48
N ARG A 126 7.00 5.91 -14.58
CA ARG A 126 8.35 5.56 -14.17
C ARG A 126 9.23 5.26 -15.38
N GLU A 127 10.37 5.96 -15.48
CA GLU A 127 11.30 5.80 -16.58
C GLU A 127 12.74 5.74 -16.03
N GLY A 128 13.46 4.65 -16.31
CA GLY A 128 14.86 4.49 -15.88
C GLY A 128 15.10 4.67 -14.38
N GLY A 129 14.14 4.26 -13.53
CA GLY A 129 14.23 4.41 -12.06
C GLY A 129 13.85 5.81 -11.53
N LYS A 130 13.47 6.73 -12.40
CA LYS A 130 12.99 8.09 -12.07
C LYS A 130 11.48 8.15 -12.23
N TYR A 131 10.82 9.00 -11.44
CA TYR A 131 9.43 9.34 -11.64
C TYR A 131 9.33 10.63 -12.43
N LEU A 132 8.50 10.64 -13.47
CA LEU A 132 8.11 11.80 -14.24
C LEU A 132 6.68 12.14 -13.86
N VAL A 133 6.47 13.37 -13.43
CA VAL A 133 5.18 13.85 -12.96
C VAL A 133 4.78 15.08 -13.75
N SER A 134 3.57 15.07 -14.30
CA SER A 134 2.90 16.24 -14.84
C SER A 134 1.56 16.44 -14.13
N THR A 135 1.02 17.66 -14.17
CA THR A 135 -0.21 17.99 -13.46
C THR A 135 -1.13 18.83 -14.32
N VAL A 136 -2.42 18.63 -14.12
CA VAL A 136 -3.49 19.44 -14.74
C VAL A 136 -4.51 19.78 -13.66
N ASP A 137 -5.08 20.98 -13.71
CA ASP A 137 -6.15 21.35 -12.78
C ASP A 137 -7.32 20.35 -12.90
N LEU A 138 -7.85 19.89 -11.76
CA LEU A 138 -8.92 18.89 -11.73
C LEU A 138 -10.17 19.37 -12.46
N LYS A 139 -10.53 20.64 -12.25
CA LYS A 139 -11.64 21.31 -12.93
C LYS A 139 -11.28 22.77 -13.20
N PRO A 140 -11.89 23.40 -14.22
CA PRO A 140 -11.68 24.81 -14.51
C PRO A 140 -12.21 25.74 -13.43
N ASP A 141 -13.23 25.32 -12.66
CA ASP A 141 -13.77 26.03 -11.50
C ASP A 141 -13.19 25.46 -10.19
N ALA A 142 -12.69 26.33 -9.33
CA ALA A 142 -12.10 25.93 -8.06
C ALA A 142 -13.12 25.23 -7.13
N GLU A 143 -14.37 25.70 -7.10
CA GLU A 143 -15.43 25.17 -6.22
C GLU A 143 -15.77 23.70 -6.55
N GLY A 144 -15.92 23.35 -7.83
CA GLY A 144 -16.19 21.99 -8.23
C GLY A 144 -15.03 21.01 -7.96
N GLY A 145 -13.78 21.51 -8.06
CA GLY A 145 -12.61 20.75 -7.68
C GLY A 145 -12.53 20.46 -6.19
N GLU A 146 -12.77 21.47 -5.34
CA GLU A 146 -12.79 21.31 -3.88
C GLU A 146 -13.90 20.39 -3.39
N LEU A 147 -15.10 20.47 -4.03
CA LEU A 147 -16.20 19.58 -3.70
C LEU A 147 -15.85 18.12 -4.00
N ALA A 148 -15.23 17.85 -5.14
CA ALA A 148 -14.77 16.51 -5.50
C ALA A 148 -13.75 15.96 -4.49
N MET A 149 -12.79 16.79 -4.05
CA MET A 149 -11.80 16.38 -3.04
C MET A 149 -12.44 16.03 -1.70
N LYS A 150 -13.42 16.83 -1.25
CA LYS A 150 -14.16 16.55 -0.02
C LYS A 150 -14.95 15.24 -0.13
N GLN A 151 -15.53 14.96 -1.29
CA GLN A 151 -16.27 13.72 -1.52
C GLN A 151 -15.32 12.51 -1.45
N PHE A 152 -14.17 12.55 -2.12
CA PHE A 152 -13.19 11.46 -2.07
C PHE A 152 -12.70 11.18 -0.65
N LEU A 153 -12.44 12.24 0.14
CA LEU A 153 -12.05 12.10 1.53
C LEU A 153 -13.16 11.48 2.38
N SER A 154 -14.41 11.96 2.21
CA SER A 154 -15.58 11.43 2.91
C SER A 154 -15.79 9.95 2.60
N ASP A 155 -15.70 9.55 1.35
CA ASP A 155 -15.85 8.16 0.92
C ASP A 155 -14.73 7.27 1.49
N TYR A 156 -13.50 7.77 1.55
CA TYR A 156 -12.39 7.07 2.16
C TYR A 156 -12.60 6.86 3.66
N GLU A 157 -12.95 7.91 4.40
CA GLU A 157 -13.18 7.84 5.85
C GLU A 157 -14.37 6.95 6.22
N ALA A 158 -15.46 7.02 5.45
CA ALA A 158 -16.66 6.21 5.68
C ALA A 158 -16.40 4.70 5.58
N ASN A 159 -15.45 4.29 4.74
CA ASN A 159 -15.13 2.88 4.55
C ASN A 159 -14.19 2.30 5.63
N ASN A 160 -13.54 3.13 6.44
CA ASN A 160 -12.63 2.73 7.53
C ASN A 160 -11.70 1.57 7.13
N TYR A 161 -10.87 1.81 6.12
CA TYR A 161 -9.99 0.80 5.55
C TYR A 161 -8.87 0.40 6.52
N ASP A 162 -8.55 -0.88 6.57
CA ASP A 162 -7.35 -1.41 7.23
C ASP A 162 -6.19 -1.46 6.24
N LEU A 163 -5.33 -0.43 6.25
CA LEU A 163 -4.18 -0.35 5.37
C LEU A 163 -3.11 -1.38 5.69
N ALA A 164 -3.06 -1.89 6.92
CA ALA A 164 -2.11 -2.95 7.29
C ALA A 164 -2.41 -4.26 6.55
N SER A 165 -3.69 -4.50 6.18
CA SER A 165 -4.10 -5.70 5.43
C SER A 165 -3.69 -5.69 3.95
N LEU A 166 -3.19 -4.57 3.42
CA LEU A 166 -2.75 -4.47 2.01
C LEU A 166 -1.50 -5.29 1.71
N TYR A 167 -0.72 -5.62 2.73
CA TYR A 167 0.48 -6.45 2.58
C TYR A 167 0.34 -7.73 3.41
N PRO A 168 0.86 -8.85 2.92
CA PRO A 168 0.87 -10.09 3.68
C PRO A 168 1.52 -9.92 5.04
N GLN A 169 0.86 -10.46 6.06
CA GLN A 169 1.36 -10.53 7.43
C GLN A 169 1.61 -12.00 7.76
N TYR A 170 2.86 -12.33 8.05
CA TYR A 170 3.26 -13.69 8.42
C TYR A 170 3.66 -13.71 9.89
N SER A 171 3.17 -14.67 10.67
CA SER A 171 3.68 -14.88 12.03
C SER A 171 5.15 -15.31 12.01
N ASN A 172 5.86 -15.10 13.13
CA ASN A 172 7.23 -15.57 13.22
C ASN A 172 7.34 -17.11 13.05
N GLU A 173 6.32 -17.87 13.46
CA GLU A 173 6.25 -19.33 13.26
C GLU A 173 6.12 -19.67 11.78
N GLN A 174 5.25 -18.99 11.04
CA GLN A 174 5.15 -19.16 9.58
C GLN A 174 6.48 -18.86 8.89
N LEU A 175 7.13 -17.75 9.27
CA LEU A 175 8.42 -17.36 8.70
C LEU A 175 9.54 -18.37 9.02
N THR A 176 9.58 -18.92 10.22
CA THR A 176 10.55 -19.98 10.58
C THR A 176 10.24 -21.31 9.91
N GLY A 177 9.01 -21.54 9.46
CA GLY A 177 8.65 -22.69 8.65
C GLY A 177 9.21 -22.65 7.22
N VAL A 178 9.62 -21.48 6.71
CA VAL A 178 10.27 -21.35 5.40
C VAL A 178 11.71 -21.83 5.51
N GLU A 179 12.08 -22.84 4.74
CA GLU A 179 13.36 -23.56 4.85
C GLU A 179 14.58 -22.61 4.77
N GLU A 180 14.57 -21.70 3.81
CA GLU A 180 15.67 -20.75 3.62
C GLU A 180 15.84 -19.80 4.80
N ILE A 181 14.73 -19.28 5.34
CA ILE A 181 14.74 -18.41 6.52
C ILE A 181 15.26 -19.17 7.75
N SER A 182 14.78 -20.39 7.96
CA SER A 182 15.23 -21.27 9.06
C SER A 182 16.74 -21.53 8.98
N ARG A 183 17.27 -21.83 7.80
CA ARG A 183 18.70 -22.00 7.56
C ARG A 183 19.50 -20.72 7.86
N MET A 184 19.00 -19.55 7.43
CA MET A 184 19.66 -18.26 7.70
C MET A 184 19.69 -17.93 9.20
N LEU A 185 18.63 -18.25 9.93
CA LEU A 185 18.57 -18.10 11.40
C LEU A 185 19.65 -18.96 12.07
N ALA A 186 19.72 -20.24 11.74
CA ALA A 186 20.69 -21.18 12.32
C ALA A 186 22.13 -20.73 12.09
N LEU A 187 22.45 -20.23 10.88
CA LEU A 187 23.78 -19.69 10.57
C LEU A 187 24.13 -18.46 11.41
N LYS A 188 23.19 -17.54 11.62
CA LYS A 188 23.41 -16.34 12.45
C LYS A 188 23.55 -16.64 13.94
N GLU A 189 22.80 -17.59 14.45
CA GLU A 189 22.88 -18.02 15.85
C GLU A 189 24.18 -18.78 16.11
N GLY A 190 24.62 -19.61 15.19
CA GLY A 190 25.92 -20.29 15.25
C GLY A 190 27.10 -19.32 15.27
N SER A 191 27.06 -18.25 14.44
CA SER A 191 28.12 -17.22 14.41
C SER A 191 28.21 -16.43 15.71
N ARG A 192 27.08 -16.10 16.37
CA ARG A 192 27.05 -15.38 17.64
C ARG A 192 27.65 -16.19 18.79
N ASN A 193 27.45 -17.50 18.78
CA ASN A 193 27.97 -18.40 19.82
C ASN A 193 29.49 -18.59 19.66
N ALA A 194 30.03 -18.50 18.46
CA ALA A 194 31.47 -18.59 18.23
C ALA A 194 32.26 -17.36 18.75
N ASP A 195 31.65 -16.16 18.62
CA ASP A 195 32.28 -14.91 19.11
C ASP A 195 32.30 -14.80 20.64
N HIS A 196 31.40 -15.50 21.34
CA HIS A 196 31.35 -15.52 22.82
C HIS A 196 32.30 -16.58 23.47
N GLN A 197 32.87 -17.49 22.70
CA GLN A 197 33.81 -18.52 23.22
C GLN A 197 35.27 -18.13 23.04
N GLY A 198 35.57 -16.96 22.46
CA GLY A 198 36.91 -16.50 22.15
C GLY A 198 37.52 -15.44 23.10
N THR A 199 36.93 -15.25 24.31
CA THR A 199 37.46 -14.32 25.34
C THR A 199 37.93 -15.03 26.60
#